data_57048f60011d3a261a1c43e5d2392b00
#
_entry.id   57048f60011d3a261a1c43e5d2392b00
#
_cell.length_a   1.000
_cell.length_b   1.000
_cell.length_c   1.000
_cell.angle_alpha   90.00
_cell.angle_beta   90.00
_cell.angle_gamma   90.00
#
_symmetry.space_group_name_H-M   'P 1'
#
loop_
_entity.id
_entity.type
_entity.pdbx_description
1 polymer ?
#
loop_
_entity_poly.entity_id
_entity_poly.type
_entity_poly.pdbx_seq_one_letter_code
_entity_poly.pdbx_strand_id
1 'polypeptide(L)'
;MNKRTIALTTEQYKKIIQTMREGFCGCRPNERIATALVLEGNLGLRISDILSLRLSDIVRDGDRYRLEITEQKTKKKRVFTVPLVIQQYIENYCLRNGIEKTERIFNLTERAISKQLALVCDYLGFEGIGTHSFRKWYATEIYKNYICLFDYLFISS
;
A
#
# COMPACT_ATOMS: atom_id res chain seq x y z
N MET A 1 -16.99 5.26 19.66
CA MET A 1 -16.93 3.82 19.34
C MET A 1 -16.05 3.60 18.11
N ASN A 2 -14.98 2.84 18.27
CA ASN A 2 -14.16 2.46 17.13
C ASN A 2 -14.92 1.42 16.30
N LYS A 3 -15.43 1.84 15.16
CA LYS A 3 -16.02 0.90 14.20
C LYS A 3 -14.91 -0.03 13.70
N ARG A 4 -15.14 -1.32 13.87
CA ARG A 4 -14.21 -2.34 13.37
C ARG A 4 -14.15 -2.27 11.85
N THR A 5 -12.95 -2.11 11.29
CA THR A 5 -12.78 -2.15 9.84
C THR A 5 -12.95 -3.58 9.32
N ILE A 6 -13.55 -3.69 8.14
CA ILE A 6 -13.73 -4.98 7.46
C ILE A 6 -12.58 -5.24 6.49
N ALA A 7 -12.36 -6.49 6.14
CA ALA A 7 -11.43 -6.86 5.09
C ALA A 7 -12.01 -6.45 3.72
N LEU A 8 -11.13 -6.05 2.81
CA LEU A 8 -11.51 -5.75 1.43
C LEU A 8 -11.80 -7.05 0.67
N THR A 9 -12.75 -6.97 -0.25
CA THR A 9 -12.77 -7.92 -1.36
C THR A 9 -11.77 -7.46 -2.43
N THR A 10 -11.34 -8.36 -3.29
CA THR A 10 -10.44 -8.01 -4.40
C THR A 10 -11.07 -6.97 -5.33
N GLU A 11 -12.38 -7.08 -5.59
CA GLU A 11 -13.12 -6.09 -6.37
C GLU A 11 -13.08 -4.70 -5.74
N GLN A 12 -13.28 -4.61 -4.43
CA GLN A 12 -13.20 -3.35 -3.70
C GLN A 12 -11.79 -2.76 -3.75
N TYR A 13 -10.77 -3.61 -3.56
CA TYR A 13 -9.37 -3.18 -3.68
C TYR A 13 -9.10 -2.55 -5.04
N LYS A 14 -9.48 -3.24 -6.11
CA LYS A 14 -9.28 -2.76 -7.49
C LYS A 14 -9.97 -1.42 -7.73
N LYS A 15 -11.23 -1.31 -7.33
CA LYS A 15 -12.01 -0.08 -7.53
C LYS A 15 -11.48 1.10 -6.74
N ILE A 16 -11.07 0.86 -5.50
CA ILE A 16 -10.49 1.92 -4.66
C ILE A 16 -9.18 2.44 -5.27
N ILE A 17 -8.28 1.55 -5.64
CA ILE A 17 -6.99 1.94 -6.21
C ILE A 17 -7.18 2.68 -7.53
N GLN A 18 -8.03 2.16 -8.41
CA GLN A 18 -8.31 2.81 -9.69
C GLN A 18 -8.93 4.20 -9.49
N THR A 19 -9.93 4.32 -8.65
CA THR A 19 -10.61 5.59 -8.36
C THR A 19 -9.66 6.61 -7.73
N MET A 20 -8.80 6.15 -6.84
CA MET A 20 -7.78 6.99 -6.22
C MET A 20 -6.80 7.54 -7.26
N ARG A 21 -6.40 6.71 -8.22
CA ARG A 21 -5.46 7.10 -9.28
C ARG A 21 -6.09 8.04 -10.31
N GLU A 22 -7.34 7.80 -10.66
CA GLU A 22 -8.03 8.57 -11.71
C GLU A 22 -8.69 9.84 -11.17
N GLY A 23 -9.10 9.82 -9.91
CA GLY A 23 -9.90 10.88 -9.32
C GLY A 23 -11.35 10.86 -9.81
N PHE A 24 -12.15 11.76 -9.32
CA PHE A 24 -13.54 11.96 -9.70
C PHE A 24 -13.93 13.41 -9.45
N CYS A 25 -15.14 13.79 -9.84
CA CYS A 25 -15.62 15.17 -9.66
C CYS A 25 -15.52 15.59 -8.18
N GLY A 26 -14.73 16.65 -7.92
CA GLY A 26 -14.46 17.14 -6.57
C GLY A 26 -13.29 16.46 -5.85
N CYS A 27 -12.65 15.49 -6.51
CA CYS A 27 -11.51 14.77 -5.91
C CYS A 27 -10.42 14.57 -6.97
N ARG A 28 -9.28 15.21 -6.76
CA ARG A 28 -8.13 15.08 -7.68
C ARG A 28 -7.51 13.70 -7.63
N PRO A 29 -6.94 13.22 -8.76
CA PRO A 29 -6.12 12.01 -8.75
C PRO A 29 -5.03 12.07 -7.69
N ASN A 30 -4.80 10.96 -7.00
CA ASN A 30 -3.77 10.88 -5.97
C ASN A 30 -3.01 9.57 -6.07
N GLU A 31 -2.03 9.53 -6.96
CA GLU A 31 -1.18 8.35 -7.16
C GLU A 31 -0.35 8.03 -5.92
N ARG A 32 0.05 9.05 -5.18
CA ARG A 32 0.88 8.86 -3.97
C ARG A 32 0.15 8.04 -2.92
N ILE A 33 -1.09 8.39 -2.61
CA ILE A 33 -1.91 7.63 -1.66
C ILE A 33 -2.26 6.25 -2.21
N ALA A 34 -2.61 6.17 -3.51
CA ALA A 34 -2.86 4.88 -4.15
C ALA A 34 -1.66 3.95 -4.01
N THR A 35 -0.46 4.44 -4.25
CA THR A 35 0.76 3.64 -4.13
C THR A 35 1.01 3.19 -2.69
N ALA A 36 0.81 4.07 -1.70
CA ALA A 36 0.93 3.69 -0.29
C ALA A 36 -0.04 2.56 0.08
N LEU A 37 -1.28 2.63 -0.39
CA LEU A 37 -2.29 1.59 -0.14
C LEU A 37 -1.97 0.28 -0.88
N VAL A 38 -1.45 0.37 -2.10
CA VAL A 38 -0.97 -0.80 -2.84
C VAL A 38 0.12 -1.52 -2.04
N LEU A 39 1.08 -0.79 -1.49
CA LEU A 39 2.15 -1.38 -0.69
C LEU A 39 1.61 -1.98 0.61
N GLU A 40 0.69 -1.31 1.28
CA GLU A 40 0.07 -1.86 2.48
C GLU A 40 -0.65 -3.18 2.19
N GLY A 41 -1.42 -3.23 1.11
CA GLY A 41 -2.15 -4.43 0.70
C GLY A 41 -1.27 -5.57 0.21
N ASN A 42 -0.09 -5.27 -0.31
CA ASN A 42 0.79 -6.29 -0.90
C ASN A 42 2.00 -6.66 -0.04
N LEU A 43 2.29 -5.89 1.00
CA LEU A 43 3.33 -6.22 1.98
C LEU A 43 2.77 -6.60 3.34
N GLY A 44 1.53 -6.26 3.63
CA GLY A 44 0.89 -6.58 4.90
C GLY A 44 1.41 -5.79 6.09
N LEU A 45 2.08 -4.68 5.85
CA LEU A 45 2.60 -3.81 6.91
C LEU A 45 1.54 -2.82 7.38
N ARG A 46 1.71 -2.29 8.60
CA ARG A 46 0.88 -1.17 9.07
C ARG A 46 1.17 0.07 8.23
N ILE A 47 0.16 0.92 8.07
CA ILE A 47 0.32 2.14 7.26
C ILE A 47 1.43 3.04 7.82
N SER A 48 1.62 3.11 9.13
CA SER A 48 2.70 3.87 9.74
C SER A 48 4.09 3.37 9.31
N ASP A 49 4.24 2.05 9.14
CA ASP A 49 5.48 1.46 8.67
C ASP A 49 5.71 1.72 7.18
N ILE A 50 4.64 1.68 6.39
CA ILE A 50 4.70 2.06 4.96
C ILE A 50 5.15 3.52 4.82
N LEU A 51 4.61 4.42 5.64
CA LEU A 51 4.95 5.85 5.57
C LEU A 51 6.38 6.16 6.03
N SER A 52 7.01 5.25 6.77
CA SER A 52 8.41 5.38 7.19
C SER A 52 9.40 4.74 6.22
N LEU A 53 8.89 4.06 5.20
CA LEU A 53 9.69 3.24 4.30
C LEU A 53 10.61 4.08 3.42
N ARG A 54 11.83 3.59 3.24
CA ARG A 54 12.84 4.12 2.31
C ARG A 54 13.24 3.01 1.35
N LEU A 55 13.59 3.36 0.14
CA LEU A 55 14.05 2.36 -0.83
C LEU A 55 15.29 1.65 -0.32
N SER A 56 16.15 2.33 0.44
CA SER A 56 17.35 1.76 1.06
C SER A 56 17.04 0.70 2.12
N ASP A 57 15.80 0.62 2.64
CA ASP A 57 15.39 -0.45 3.55
C ASP A 57 15.22 -1.79 2.85
N ILE A 58 15.11 -1.77 1.52
CA ILE A 58 14.99 -2.97 0.71
C ILE A 58 16.37 -3.34 0.20
N VAL A 59 16.92 -4.44 0.70
CA VAL A 59 18.26 -4.90 0.36
C VAL A 59 18.21 -6.17 -0.48
N ARG A 60 19.13 -6.26 -1.42
CA ARG A 60 19.28 -7.47 -2.21
C ARG A 60 19.98 -8.55 -1.39
N ASP A 61 19.42 -9.74 -1.40
CA ASP A 61 19.95 -10.91 -0.69
C ASP A 61 19.97 -12.09 -1.67
N GLY A 62 21.10 -12.23 -2.39
CA GLY A 62 21.21 -13.19 -3.49
C GLY A 62 20.30 -12.83 -4.65
N ASP A 63 19.36 -13.72 -4.96
CA ASP A 63 18.36 -13.54 -6.01
C ASP A 63 17.03 -12.96 -5.48
N ARG A 64 17.00 -12.60 -4.19
CA ARG A 64 15.80 -12.10 -3.51
C ARG A 64 16.02 -10.69 -2.99
N TYR A 65 14.91 -10.03 -2.64
CA TYR A 65 14.92 -8.77 -1.92
C TYR A 65 14.35 -8.96 -0.53
N ARG A 66 14.98 -8.29 0.43
CA ARG A 66 14.63 -8.36 1.84
C ARG A 66 14.36 -6.96 2.35
N LEU A 67 13.26 -6.79 3.06
CA LEU A 67 12.91 -5.56 3.74
C LEU A 67 13.24 -5.71 5.23
N GLU A 68 14.08 -4.82 5.74
CA GLU A 68 14.42 -4.74 7.16
C GLU A 68 13.79 -3.48 7.73
N ILE A 69 12.88 -3.64 8.67
CA ILE A 69 12.20 -2.52 9.32
C ILE A 69 12.17 -2.70 10.83
N THR A 70 12.06 -1.55 11.54
CA THR A 70 11.71 -1.52 12.96
C THR A 70 10.27 -1.00 13.04
N GLU A 71 9.35 -1.83 13.53
CA GLU A 71 7.95 -1.46 13.64
C GLU A 71 7.76 -0.23 14.53
N GLN A 72 7.00 0.74 14.06
CA GLN A 72 6.76 1.98 14.81
C GLN A 72 6.04 1.72 16.12
N LYS A 73 5.06 0.83 16.12
CA LYS A 73 4.21 0.56 17.28
C LYS A 73 4.88 -0.32 18.34
N THR A 74 5.52 -1.41 17.91
CA THR A 74 6.08 -2.42 18.83
C THR A 74 7.57 -2.27 19.08
N LYS A 75 8.27 -1.47 18.28
CA LYS A 75 9.72 -1.29 18.28
C LYS A 75 10.51 -2.58 18.01
N LYS A 76 9.85 -3.60 17.48
CA LYS A 76 10.48 -4.87 17.09
C LYS A 76 11.08 -4.77 15.71
N LYS A 77 12.24 -5.37 15.52
CA LYS A 77 12.85 -5.54 14.20
C LYS A 77 12.18 -6.70 13.48
N ARG A 78 11.82 -6.48 12.23
CA ARG A 78 11.23 -7.51 11.38
C ARG A 78 11.93 -7.54 10.03
N VAL A 79 12.04 -8.75 9.50
CA VAL A 79 12.62 -8.99 8.18
C VAL A 79 11.60 -9.74 7.34
N PHE A 80 11.36 -9.25 6.14
CA PHE A 80 10.42 -9.87 5.19
C PHE A 80 11.09 -10.06 3.85
N THR A 81 10.69 -11.10 3.13
CA THR A 81 11.01 -11.22 1.71
C THR A 81 10.07 -10.32 0.93
N VAL A 82 10.63 -9.49 0.06
CA VAL A 82 9.86 -8.64 -0.86
C VAL A 82 9.81 -9.33 -2.21
N PRO A 83 8.62 -9.65 -2.73
CA PRO A 83 8.51 -10.23 -4.08
C PRO A 83 9.14 -9.29 -5.12
N LEU A 84 9.75 -9.87 -6.15
CA LEU A 84 10.44 -9.11 -7.20
C LEU A 84 9.50 -8.08 -7.86
N VAL A 85 8.26 -8.45 -8.08
CA VAL A 85 7.23 -7.58 -8.67
C VAL A 85 7.01 -6.33 -7.82
N ILE A 86 6.94 -6.50 -6.49
CA ILE A 86 6.76 -5.40 -5.55
C ILE A 86 7.99 -4.49 -5.54
N GLN A 87 9.18 -5.08 -5.54
CA GLN A 87 10.44 -4.33 -5.59
C GLN A 87 10.51 -3.47 -6.86
N GLN A 88 10.19 -4.03 -8.00
CA GLN A 88 10.17 -3.31 -9.27
C GLN A 88 9.12 -2.18 -9.27
N TYR A 89 7.96 -2.46 -8.70
CA TYR A 89 6.90 -1.46 -8.59
C TYR A 89 7.34 -0.26 -7.74
N ILE A 90 7.96 -0.51 -6.60
CA ILE A 90 8.47 0.55 -5.71
C ILE A 90 9.59 1.33 -6.39
N GLU A 91 10.54 0.62 -6.99
CA GLU A 91 11.69 1.25 -7.66
C GLU A 91 11.23 2.15 -8.81
N ASN A 92 10.31 1.67 -9.64
CA ASN A 92 9.75 2.45 -10.74
C ASN A 92 9.01 3.70 -10.23
N TYR A 93 8.26 3.56 -9.15
CA TYR A 93 7.58 4.71 -8.54
C TYR A 93 8.59 5.76 -8.06
N CYS A 94 9.63 5.33 -7.36
CA CYS A 94 10.67 6.24 -6.87
C CYS A 94 11.40 6.93 -8.02
N LEU A 95 11.72 6.17 -9.07
CA LEU A 95 12.41 6.70 -10.25
C LEU A 95 11.56 7.78 -10.95
N ARG A 96 10.28 7.49 -11.18
CA ARG A 96 9.36 8.44 -11.83
C ARG A 96 9.14 9.72 -11.02
N ASN A 97 9.23 9.65 -9.71
CA ASN A 97 8.96 10.76 -8.82
C ASN A 97 10.23 11.44 -8.28
N GLY A 98 11.41 11.01 -8.75
CA GLY A 98 12.67 11.60 -8.33
C GLY A 98 13.00 11.41 -6.87
N ILE A 99 12.57 10.28 -6.28
CA ILE A 99 12.80 9.97 -4.88
C ILE A 99 14.12 9.22 -4.76
N GLU A 100 15.04 9.75 -3.96
CA GLU A 100 16.33 9.11 -3.72
C GLU A 100 16.21 7.94 -2.73
N LYS A 101 17.16 7.01 -2.77
CA LYS A 101 17.14 5.79 -1.98
C LYS A 101 17.05 6.03 -0.47
N THR A 102 17.63 7.11 0.02
CA THR A 102 17.68 7.44 1.44
C THR A 102 16.52 8.32 1.91
N GLU A 103 15.69 8.80 0.98
CA GLU A 103 14.51 9.60 1.30
C GLU A 103 13.32 8.70 1.64
N ARG A 104 12.43 9.21 2.48
CA ARG A 104 11.14 8.56 2.69
C ARG A 104 10.38 8.53 1.35
N ILE A 105 9.85 7.36 1.01
CA ILE A 105 9.10 7.19 -0.24
C ILE A 105 7.83 8.07 -0.21
N PHE A 106 7.17 8.15 0.94
CA PHE A 106 5.93 8.88 1.10
C PHE A 106 6.08 10.01 2.11
N ASN A 107 5.87 11.23 1.67
CA ASN A 107 5.75 12.39 2.55
C ASN A 107 4.26 12.64 2.82
N LEU A 108 3.64 11.72 3.56
CA LEU A 108 2.21 11.69 3.86
C LEU A 108 2.00 11.43 5.34
N THR A 109 0.85 11.86 5.85
CA THR A 109 0.38 11.49 7.18
C THR A 109 -0.71 10.43 7.07
N GLU A 110 -0.87 9.64 8.13
CA GLU A 110 -1.98 8.67 8.20
C GLU A 110 -3.34 9.36 8.05
N ARG A 111 -3.47 10.55 8.66
CA ARG A 111 -4.70 11.33 8.59
C ARG A 111 -5.04 11.72 7.15
N ALA A 112 -4.06 12.13 6.38
CA ALA A 112 -4.26 12.50 4.97
C ALA A 112 -4.75 11.29 4.16
N ILE A 113 -4.15 10.13 4.39
CA ILE A 113 -4.56 8.89 3.72
C ILE A 113 -5.97 8.50 4.12
N SER A 114 -6.28 8.50 5.41
CA SER A 114 -7.60 8.13 5.92
C SER A 114 -8.69 9.05 5.37
N LYS A 115 -8.43 10.35 5.32
CA LYS A 115 -9.36 11.33 4.77
C LYS A 115 -9.65 11.09 3.29
N GLN A 116 -8.61 10.89 2.51
CA GLN A 116 -8.76 10.65 1.07
C GLN A 116 -9.43 9.32 0.79
N LEU A 117 -9.08 8.28 1.54
CA LEU A 117 -9.71 6.97 1.44
C LEU A 117 -11.20 7.04 1.75
N ALA A 118 -11.59 7.79 2.79
CA ALA A 118 -12.99 7.99 3.13
C ALA A 118 -13.77 8.65 1.99
N LEU A 119 -13.19 9.65 1.32
CA LEU A 119 -13.82 10.31 0.17
C LEU A 119 -14.03 9.32 -0.99
N VAL A 120 -13.05 8.50 -1.29
CA VAL A 120 -13.13 7.51 -2.36
C VAL A 120 -14.17 6.44 -2.02
N CYS A 121 -14.15 5.91 -0.81
CA CYS A 121 -15.12 4.90 -0.36
C CYS A 121 -16.56 5.45 -0.37
N ASP A 122 -16.73 6.69 0.04
CA ASP A 122 -18.02 7.38 0.02
C ASP A 122 -18.56 7.47 -1.42
N TYR A 123 -17.71 7.88 -2.35
CA TYR A 123 -18.05 7.95 -3.78
C TYR A 123 -18.44 6.59 -4.34
N LEU A 124 -17.74 5.52 -3.94
CA LEU A 124 -18.00 4.16 -4.42
C LEU A 124 -19.15 3.46 -3.68
N GLY A 125 -19.64 4.05 -2.61
CA GLY A 125 -20.70 3.44 -1.79
C GLY A 125 -20.20 2.32 -0.89
N PHE A 126 -18.91 2.30 -0.54
CA PHE A 126 -18.32 1.30 0.33
C PHE A 126 -18.30 1.77 1.78
N GLU A 127 -18.73 0.92 2.69
CA GLU A 127 -18.77 1.21 4.11
C GLU A 127 -17.81 0.31 4.90
N GLY A 128 -17.34 0.82 6.04
CA GLY A 128 -16.53 0.05 6.98
C GLY A 128 -15.09 -0.19 6.52
N ILE A 129 -14.61 0.55 5.52
CA ILE A 129 -13.26 0.40 4.96
C ILE A 129 -12.36 1.50 5.51
N GLY A 130 -11.19 1.11 6.02
CA GLY A 130 -10.12 1.98 6.44
C GLY A 130 -8.77 1.44 5.98
N THR A 131 -7.68 2.09 6.37
CA THR A 131 -6.33 1.62 6.00
C THR A 131 -6.08 0.20 6.46
N HIS A 132 -6.57 -0.17 7.64
CA HIS A 132 -6.46 -1.53 8.18
C HIS A 132 -7.11 -2.60 7.29
N SER A 133 -8.09 -2.24 6.49
CA SER A 133 -8.77 -3.15 5.57
C SER A 133 -7.81 -3.74 4.53
N PHE A 134 -6.80 -2.97 4.12
CA PHE A 134 -5.77 -3.40 3.16
C PHE A 134 -4.86 -4.47 3.76
N ARG A 135 -4.49 -4.36 5.04
CA ARG A 135 -3.73 -5.41 5.73
C ARG A 135 -4.54 -6.69 5.89
N LYS A 136 -5.82 -6.57 6.19
CA LYS A 136 -6.72 -7.71 6.29
C LYS A 136 -6.87 -8.40 4.94
N TRP A 137 -6.95 -7.62 3.86
CA TRP A 137 -6.98 -8.16 2.50
C TRP A 137 -5.71 -8.95 2.18
N TYR A 138 -4.53 -8.42 2.55
CA TYR A 138 -3.26 -9.14 2.40
C TYR A 138 -3.32 -10.49 3.11
N ALA A 139 -3.77 -10.52 4.36
CA ALA A 139 -3.81 -11.74 5.16
C ALA A 139 -4.77 -12.79 4.59
N THR A 140 -5.88 -12.36 3.99
CA THR A 140 -6.93 -13.29 3.52
C THR A 140 -6.79 -13.67 2.05
N GLU A 141 -6.38 -12.75 1.19
CA GLU A 141 -6.38 -12.96 -0.26
C GLU A 141 -4.97 -13.19 -0.84
N ILE A 142 -4.03 -12.32 -0.52
CA ILE A 142 -2.68 -12.41 -1.09
C ILE A 142 -1.92 -13.60 -0.53
N TYR A 143 -2.04 -13.85 0.77
CA TYR A 143 -1.39 -14.98 1.42
C TYR A 143 -1.88 -16.32 0.89
N LYS A 144 -3.17 -16.42 0.53
CA LYS A 144 -3.77 -17.64 -0.04
C LYS A 144 -3.51 -17.80 -1.54
N ASN A 145 -3.38 -16.70 -2.27
CA ASN A 145 -3.28 -16.68 -3.73
C ASN A 145 -1.98 -16.04 -4.21
N TYR A 146 -0.86 -16.56 -3.75
CA TYR A 146 0.48 -16.04 -4.07
C TYR A 146 0.75 -15.86 -5.57
N ILE A 147 0.03 -16.59 -6.42
CA ILE A 147 0.21 -16.64 -7.87
C ILE A 147 -0.43 -15.42 -8.58
N CYS A 148 -1.38 -14.74 -7.96
CA CYS A 148 -2.14 -13.66 -8.57
C CYS A 148 -1.64 -12.26 -8.22
N LEU A 149 -0.47 -12.13 -7.61
CA LEU A 149 0.09 -10.83 -7.20
C LEU A 149 0.23 -9.87 -8.38
N PHE A 150 0.57 -10.40 -9.54
CA PHE A 150 0.78 -9.63 -10.77
C PHE A 150 -0.47 -8.87 -11.20
N ASP A 151 -1.61 -9.53 -11.15
CA ASP A 151 -2.89 -8.95 -11.61
C ASP A 151 -3.35 -7.80 -10.72
N TYR A 152 -2.98 -7.83 -9.44
CA TYR A 152 -3.39 -6.81 -8.47
C TYR A 152 -2.53 -5.55 -8.49
N LEU A 153 -1.27 -5.67 -8.90
CA LEU A 153 -0.34 -4.54 -8.96
C LEU A 153 -0.52 -3.68 -10.19
N PHE A 154 -0.79 -4.30 -11.33
CA PHE A 154 -0.86 -3.65 -12.63
C PHE A 154 -2.29 -3.32 -13.06
N ILE A 155 -3.17 -3.15 -12.11
CA ILE A 155 -4.53 -2.68 -12.36
C ILE A 155 -4.45 -1.27 -12.92
N SER A 156 -4.83 -1.09 -14.16
CA SER A 156 -4.80 0.16 -14.89
C SER A 156 -3.40 0.73 -15.09
N SER A 157 -2.65 0.11 -15.93
CA SER A 157 -1.56 0.81 -16.62
C SER A 157 -2.13 1.76 -17.65
#